data_8fe7b34ea4a0b11907dfafc93e361752
#
_entry.id   8fe7b34ea4a0b11907dfafc93e361752
#
_cell.length_a   1.000
_cell.length_b   1.000
_cell.length_c   1.000
_cell.angle_alpha   90.00
_cell.angle_beta   90.00
_cell.angle_gamma   90.00
#
_symmetry.space_group_name_H-M   'P 1'
#
loop_
_entity.id
_entity.type
_entity.pdbx_description
1 polymer ?
#
loop_
_entity_poly.entity_id
_entity_poly.type
_entity_poly.pdbx_seq_one_letter_code
_entity_poly.pdbx_strand_id
1 'polypeptide(L)'
;MLDTIAAAIEDIKNGKLVIVVDDEDRENEGDFITAARNVTPEIINFMSTHGRGLICAPLVEERCEELGLELMVRDNTALHQTPFTVSVDLLGHGCTTGISAHDRAKTIQALIDPNTKPEHLGKPGHIFPLKAKRGGVLRRSGHTEATIDLARLAGFEPAGVLVEIMNEDGSMARLPELREIATKFDLKLISIKDLISYLLSTETLIEEGVKVQMPTKYGNFELIAFKQVNSGEIHMALKKGEWEKGEPVLVRVHSSCVTGDILHSLRCDCGEQLHAAMQMVEKEGKGLILYMNQEGRGIGLMNKLKAYKLQEEGLDTVEANLELGFKMDERDYGVGAQILRHLNISKLRLITNNPRKRAGLSGYGLEVVENVPIEIHPNPHNENYLRTKRDKLGHDILKG
;
A
#
# COMPACT_ATOMS: atom_id res chain seq x y z
N MET A 1 -4.32 -16.42 19.19
CA MET A 1 -3.84 -15.02 19.09
C MET A 1 -2.72 -15.05 18.09
N LEU A 2 -2.52 -14.01 17.28
CA LEU A 2 -1.35 -13.90 16.41
C LEU A 2 -0.12 -13.48 17.21
N ASP A 3 1.07 -13.80 16.71
CA ASP A 3 2.34 -13.40 17.32
C ASP A 3 2.64 -11.92 17.04
N THR A 4 3.59 -11.34 17.78
CA THR A 4 4.01 -9.95 17.56
C THR A 4 4.96 -9.84 16.37
N ILE A 5 4.90 -8.71 15.67
CA ILE A 5 5.81 -8.42 14.55
C ILE A 5 7.27 -8.43 15.00
N ALA A 6 7.56 -7.90 16.20
CA ALA A 6 8.92 -7.92 16.75
C ALA A 6 9.46 -9.35 16.94
N ALA A 7 8.62 -10.30 17.39
CA ALA A 7 9.02 -11.70 17.53
C ALA A 7 9.27 -12.38 16.16
N ALA A 8 8.46 -12.08 15.15
CA ALA A 8 8.66 -12.58 13.79
C ALA A 8 9.96 -12.03 13.16
N ILE A 9 10.24 -10.74 13.35
CA ILE A 9 11.50 -10.13 12.91
C ILE A 9 12.71 -10.82 13.56
N GLU A 10 12.63 -11.11 14.86
CA GLU A 10 13.73 -11.79 15.57
C GLU A 10 13.91 -13.23 15.08
N ASP A 11 12.83 -13.96 14.79
CA ASP A 11 12.91 -15.31 14.19
C ASP A 11 13.56 -15.27 12.80
N ILE A 12 13.23 -14.29 11.95
CA ILE A 12 13.88 -14.10 10.63
C ILE A 12 15.38 -13.78 10.81
N LYS A 13 15.76 -12.91 11.76
CA LYS A 13 17.18 -12.65 12.08
C LYS A 13 17.94 -13.92 12.45
N ASN A 14 17.28 -14.83 13.14
CA ASN A 14 17.84 -16.11 13.57
C ASN A 14 17.73 -17.20 12.48
N GLY A 15 17.38 -16.89 11.24
CA GLY A 15 17.36 -17.80 10.12
C GLY A 15 16.09 -18.66 10.02
N LYS A 16 15.05 -18.37 10.82
CA LYS A 16 13.79 -19.12 10.80
C LYS A 16 12.83 -18.61 9.73
N LEU A 17 11.86 -19.47 9.40
CA LEU A 17 10.65 -19.11 8.67
C LEU A 17 9.62 -18.48 9.61
N VAL A 18 8.73 -17.65 9.04
CA VAL A 18 7.51 -17.20 9.69
C VAL A 18 6.32 -17.47 8.76
N ILE A 19 5.11 -17.53 9.33
CA ILE A 19 3.87 -17.60 8.56
C ILE A 19 3.25 -16.20 8.58
N VAL A 20 2.91 -15.70 7.40
CA VAL A 20 2.25 -14.40 7.22
C VAL A 20 0.90 -14.62 6.57
N VAL A 21 -0.16 -14.07 7.15
CA VAL A 21 -1.52 -14.12 6.58
C VAL A 21 -1.93 -12.74 6.10
N ASP A 22 -2.65 -12.69 5.01
CA ASP A 22 -3.29 -11.48 4.52
C ASP A 22 -4.75 -11.34 5.00
N ASP A 23 -5.45 -10.32 4.49
CA ASP A 23 -6.82 -10.01 4.88
C ASP A 23 -7.80 -11.03 4.27
N GLU A 24 -8.88 -11.36 5.02
CA GLU A 24 -9.95 -12.25 4.57
C GLU A 24 -10.64 -11.72 3.30
N ASP A 25 -10.68 -10.40 3.13
CA ASP A 25 -11.28 -9.73 1.96
C ASP A 25 -10.32 -9.65 0.75
N ARG A 26 -9.07 -10.17 0.87
CA ARG A 26 -8.06 -10.16 -0.20
C ARG A 26 -7.87 -11.56 -0.80
N GLU A 27 -6.83 -12.30 -0.46
CA GLU A 27 -6.57 -13.69 -0.87
C GLU A 27 -7.03 -14.67 0.22
N ASN A 28 -7.00 -14.21 1.47
CA ASN A 28 -7.27 -15.00 2.67
C ASN A 28 -6.37 -16.23 2.75
N GLU A 29 -5.08 -16.04 2.50
CA GLU A 29 -4.07 -17.08 2.41
C GLU A 29 -2.95 -16.85 3.42
N GLY A 30 -2.11 -17.86 3.61
CA GLY A 30 -0.91 -17.78 4.42
C GLY A 30 0.30 -18.31 3.68
N ASP A 31 1.42 -17.59 3.78
CA ASP A 31 2.69 -17.98 3.17
C ASP A 31 3.75 -18.27 4.23
N PHE A 32 4.62 -19.25 3.95
CA PHE A 32 5.92 -19.32 4.61
C PHE A 32 6.85 -18.27 4.01
N ILE A 33 7.46 -17.44 4.86
CA ILE A 33 8.33 -16.35 4.46
C ILE A 33 9.64 -16.36 5.24
N THR A 34 10.76 -16.08 4.57
CA THR A 34 12.02 -15.68 5.21
C THR A 34 12.84 -14.78 4.29
N ALA A 35 13.91 -14.16 4.82
CA ALA A 35 14.84 -13.37 4.03
C ALA A 35 15.65 -14.26 3.07
N ALA A 36 15.96 -13.75 1.87
CA ALA A 36 16.75 -14.48 0.88
C ALA A 36 18.15 -14.88 1.41
N ARG A 37 18.72 -14.07 2.32
CA ARG A 37 19.98 -14.36 3.00
C ARG A 37 19.96 -15.66 3.80
N ASN A 38 18.82 -16.03 4.36
CA ASN A 38 18.65 -17.21 5.18
C ASN A 38 18.44 -18.51 4.37
N VAL A 39 18.22 -18.38 3.07
CA VAL A 39 17.82 -19.51 2.24
C VAL A 39 18.91 -20.57 2.16
N THR A 40 18.55 -21.81 2.52
CA THR A 40 19.36 -23.03 2.40
C THR A 40 18.58 -24.11 1.63
N PRO A 41 19.23 -25.17 1.17
CA PRO A 41 18.52 -26.30 0.57
C PRO A 41 17.46 -26.92 1.50
N GLU A 42 17.71 -26.95 2.81
CA GLU A 42 16.78 -27.45 3.83
C GLU A 42 15.52 -26.59 3.92
N ILE A 43 15.68 -25.24 3.90
CA ILE A 43 14.55 -24.28 3.88
C ILE A 43 13.73 -24.48 2.61
N ILE A 44 14.34 -24.57 1.44
CA ILE A 44 13.64 -24.81 0.17
C ILE A 44 12.92 -26.15 0.19
N ASN A 45 13.55 -27.20 0.73
CA ASN A 45 12.91 -28.51 0.87
C ASN A 45 11.72 -28.47 1.84
N PHE A 46 11.85 -27.74 2.96
CA PHE A 46 10.76 -27.53 3.91
C PHE A 46 9.58 -26.82 3.23
N MET A 47 9.85 -25.70 2.54
CA MET A 47 8.84 -24.91 1.83
C MET A 47 8.14 -25.76 0.74
N SER A 48 8.88 -26.54 -0.02
CA SER A 48 8.32 -27.44 -1.04
C SER A 48 7.43 -28.52 -0.45
N THR A 49 7.84 -29.09 0.70
CA THR A 49 7.14 -30.21 1.34
C THR A 49 5.89 -29.76 2.10
N HIS A 50 5.98 -28.65 2.82
CA HIS A 50 4.95 -28.20 3.75
C HIS A 50 4.14 -27.01 3.25
N GLY A 51 4.70 -26.18 2.35
CA GLY A 51 3.96 -25.13 1.65
C GLY A 51 3.17 -25.68 0.48
N ARG A 52 3.80 -26.42 -0.38
CA ARG A 52 3.23 -27.04 -1.60
C ARG A 52 2.86 -26.04 -2.70
N GLY A 53 2.92 -24.72 -2.44
CA GLY A 53 2.69 -23.64 -3.37
C GLY A 53 3.86 -23.37 -4.32
N LEU A 54 3.83 -22.24 -5.00
CA LEU A 54 4.88 -21.81 -5.91
C LEU A 54 5.98 -21.07 -5.15
N ILE A 55 7.22 -21.58 -5.17
CA ILE A 55 8.34 -20.87 -4.54
C ILE A 55 8.69 -19.65 -5.37
N CYS A 56 8.47 -18.46 -4.78
CA CYS A 56 8.73 -17.18 -5.38
C CYS A 56 9.82 -16.41 -4.60
N ALA A 57 10.52 -15.51 -5.32
CA ALA A 57 11.59 -14.69 -4.76
C ALA A 57 11.26 -13.20 -4.90
N PRO A 58 10.57 -12.57 -3.93
CA PRO A 58 10.38 -11.12 -3.90
C PRO A 58 11.69 -10.34 -3.92
N LEU A 59 11.79 -9.35 -4.81
CA LEU A 59 12.92 -8.43 -4.97
C LEU A 59 12.40 -7.00 -5.09
N VAL A 60 13.22 -6.03 -4.67
CA VAL A 60 12.94 -4.62 -4.96
C VAL A 60 13.09 -4.33 -6.46
N GLU A 61 12.40 -3.30 -6.92
CA GLU A 61 12.37 -2.91 -8.34
C GLU A 61 13.76 -2.67 -8.91
N GLU A 62 14.61 -1.98 -8.16
CA GLU A 62 15.99 -1.66 -8.55
C GLU A 62 16.79 -2.93 -8.83
N ARG A 63 16.64 -3.95 -7.97
CA ARG A 63 17.36 -5.21 -8.15
C ARG A 63 16.84 -6.00 -9.35
N CYS A 64 15.54 -5.95 -9.61
CA CYS A 64 14.97 -6.54 -10.83
C CYS A 64 15.56 -5.90 -12.09
N GLU A 65 15.72 -4.57 -12.10
CA GLU A 65 16.31 -3.81 -13.21
C GLU A 65 17.79 -4.15 -13.44
N GLU A 66 18.59 -4.19 -12.37
CA GLU A 66 20.00 -4.59 -12.40
C GLU A 66 20.21 -5.99 -13.01
N LEU A 67 19.33 -6.93 -12.68
CA LEU A 67 19.38 -8.31 -13.16
C LEU A 67 18.67 -8.52 -14.50
N GLY A 68 18.10 -7.46 -15.09
CA GLY A 68 17.35 -7.54 -16.34
C GLY A 68 16.14 -8.48 -16.26
N LEU A 69 15.43 -8.44 -15.12
CA LEU A 69 14.23 -9.22 -14.87
C LEU A 69 12.99 -8.44 -15.33
N GLU A 70 12.60 -8.66 -16.57
CA GLU A 70 11.39 -8.06 -17.12
C GLU A 70 10.12 -8.75 -16.57
N LEU A 71 9.00 -8.03 -16.54
CA LEU A 71 7.72 -8.62 -16.23
C LEU A 71 7.36 -9.73 -17.23
N MET A 72 6.80 -10.83 -16.73
CA MET A 72 6.41 -11.99 -17.53
C MET A 72 5.40 -11.64 -18.62
N VAL A 73 4.54 -10.66 -18.37
CA VAL A 73 3.53 -10.16 -19.30
C VAL A 73 3.51 -8.62 -19.29
N ARG A 74 3.17 -8.02 -20.42
CA ARG A 74 3.01 -6.56 -20.52
C ARG A 74 1.70 -6.12 -19.87
N ASP A 75 0.61 -6.84 -20.15
CA ASP A 75 -0.72 -6.58 -19.61
C ASP A 75 -1.05 -7.68 -18.59
N ASN A 76 -0.99 -7.33 -17.31
CA ASN A 76 -1.30 -8.26 -16.23
C ASN A 76 -2.80 -8.29 -15.97
N THR A 77 -3.47 -9.36 -16.36
CA THR A 77 -4.92 -9.58 -16.20
C THR A 77 -5.27 -10.42 -14.96
N ALA A 78 -4.27 -10.79 -14.13
CA ALA A 78 -4.50 -11.55 -12.90
C ALA A 78 -5.28 -10.73 -11.87
N LEU A 79 -6.16 -11.37 -11.12
CA LEU A 79 -7.08 -10.74 -10.16
C LEU A 79 -6.35 -9.80 -9.17
N HIS A 80 -5.22 -10.22 -8.63
CA HIS A 80 -4.42 -9.45 -7.68
C HIS A 80 -3.19 -8.80 -8.31
N GLN A 81 -3.03 -8.92 -9.65
CA GLN A 81 -1.96 -8.32 -10.44
C GLN A 81 -0.56 -8.61 -9.86
N THR A 82 -0.34 -9.84 -9.38
CA THR A 82 0.95 -10.28 -8.84
C THR A 82 2.05 -10.07 -9.88
N PRO A 83 3.10 -9.29 -9.57
CA PRO A 83 4.05 -8.80 -10.57
C PRO A 83 5.15 -9.83 -10.82
N PHE A 84 4.79 -10.96 -11.43
CA PHE A 84 5.75 -11.97 -11.86
C PHE A 84 6.71 -11.40 -12.90
N THR A 85 7.99 -11.66 -12.68
CA THR A 85 9.02 -11.49 -13.73
C THR A 85 9.22 -12.81 -14.46
N VAL A 86 10.03 -12.81 -15.52
CA VAL A 86 10.49 -14.06 -16.14
C VAL A 86 11.18 -14.92 -15.08
N SER A 87 10.90 -16.22 -15.09
CA SER A 87 11.54 -17.19 -14.17
C SER A 87 13.02 -17.39 -14.54
N VAL A 88 13.83 -17.73 -13.52
CA VAL A 88 15.29 -17.83 -13.69
C VAL A 88 15.89 -19.02 -12.97
N ASP A 89 17.07 -19.43 -13.44
CA ASP A 89 17.98 -20.33 -12.74
C ASP A 89 19.41 -19.80 -12.81
N LEU A 90 20.21 -20.02 -11.77
CA LEU A 90 21.63 -19.71 -11.77
C LEU A 90 22.38 -20.68 -12.72
N LEU A 91 23.13 -20.11 -13.66
CA LEU A 91 23.96 -20.87 -14.60
C LEU A 91 25.31 -21.22 -13.98
N GLY A 92 25.73 -22.46 -14.09
CA GLY A 92 27.00 -22.91 -13.53
C GLY A 92 26.98 -23.04 -12.02
N HIS A 93 28.10 -22.73 -11.37
CA HIS A 93 28.25 -22.75 -9.90
C HIS A 93 27.83 -24.07 -9.22
N GLY A 94 27.88 -25.19 -9.97
CA GLY A 94 27.46 -26.51 -9.53
C GLY A 94 25.94 -26.71 -9.48
N CYS A 95 25.17 -25.83 -10.12
CA CYS A 95 23.76 -26.05 -10.42
C CYS A 95 23.62 -27.02 -11.59
N THR A 96 22.55 -27.83 -11.56
CA THR A 96 22.24 -28.84 -12.58
C THR A 96 21.06 -28.39 -13.45
N THR A 97 19.87 -28.95 -13.22
CA THR A 97 18.67 -28.62 -14.00
C THR A 97 17.87 -27.44 -13.43
N GLY A 98 18.26 -26.90 -12.26
CA GLY A 98 17.61 -25.76 -11.60
C GLY A 98 16.51 -26.12 -10.58
N ILE A 99 15.86 -27.28 -10.73
CA ILE A 99 14.65 -27.64 -9.92
C ILE A 99 14.97 -28.18 -8.53
N SER A 100 16.18 -28.72 -8.27
CA SER A 100 16.50 -29.28 -6.97
C SER A 100 16.45 -28.21 -5.87
N ALA A 101 16.21 -28.60 -4.61
CA ALA A 101 16.25 -27.66 -3.49
C ALA A 101 17.61 -26.94 -3.41
N HIS A 102 18.70 -27.65 -3.76
CA HIS A 102 20.05 -27.10 -3.81
C HIS A 102 20.21 -26.04 -4.88
N ASP A 103 19.76 -26.31 -6.12
CA ASP A 103 19.86 -25.35 -7.22
C ASP A 103 18.98 -24.12 -7.00
N ARG A 104 17.75 -24.33 -6.48
CA ARG A 104 16.84 -23.21 -6.16
C ARG A 104 17.40 -22.32 -5.04
N ALA A 105 17.97 -22.93 -4.00
CA ALA A 105 18.61 -22.15 -2.93
C ALA A 105 19.77 -21.30 -3.47
N LYS A 106 20.65 -21.88 -4.30
CA LYS A 106 21.74 -21.13 -4.96
C LYS A 106 21.22 -20.03 -5.86
N THR A 107 20.17 -20.27 -6.62
CA THR A 107 19.56 -19.24 -7.48
C THR A 107 19.06 -18.07 -6.64
N ILE A 108 18.32 -18.32 -5.55
CA ILE A 108 17.82 -17.25 -4.66
C ILE A 108 18.97 -16.48 -4.01
N GLN A 109 20.03 -17.17 -3.55
CA GLN A 109 21.21 -16.51 -3.01
C GLN A 109 21.92 -15.64 -4.06
N ALA A 110 22.00 -16.09 -5.31
CA ALA A 110 22.57 -15.33 -6.41
C ALA A 110 21.76 -14.05 -6.73
N LEU A 111 20.42 -14.08 -6.56
CA LEU A 111 19.58 -12.91 -6.78
C LEU A 111 19.93 -11.73 -5.85
N ILE A 112 20.49 -11.98 -4.68
CA ILE A 112 20.89 -10.94 -3.71
C ILE A 112 22.41 -10.63 -3.74
N ASP A 113 23.22 -11.43 -4.40
CA ASP A 113 24.65 -11.19 -4.53
C ASP A 113 24.90 -9.99 -5.48
N PRO A 114 25.52 -8.90 -5.02
CA PRO A 114 25.78 -7.72 -5.85
C PRO A 114 26.69 -8.02 -7.08
N ASN A 115 27.44 -9.12 -7.07
CA ASN A 115 28.29 -9.52 -8.17
C ASN A 115 27.52 -10.32 -9.26
N THR A 116 26.29 -10.72 -8.98
CA THR A 116 25.47 -11.42 -9.97
C THR A 116 25.00 -10.45 -11.05
N LYS A 117 25.24 -10.84 -12.31
CA LYS A 117 24.88 -10.09 -13.51
C LYS A 117 23.80 -10.83 -14.30
N PRO A 118 23.10 -10.15 -15.22
CA PRO A 118 22.05 -10.77 -16.05
C PRO A 118 22.51 -12.04 -16.79
N GLU A 119 23.74 -12.08 -17.27
CA GLU A 119 24.33 -13.24 -17.98
C GLU A 119 24.57 -14.47 -17.11
N HIS A 120 24.54 -14.33 -15.78
CA HIS A 120 24.65 -15.45 -14.85
C HIS A 120 23.32 -16.19 -14.66
N LEU A 121 22.21 -15.64 -15.18
CA LEU A 121 20.87 -16.17 -15.01
C LEU A 121 20.31 -16.72 -16.32
N GLY A 122 20.02 -18.03 -16.32
CA GLY A 122 19.26 -18.68 -17.38
C GLY A 122 17.78 -18.29 -17.30
N LYS A 123 17.15 -18.06 -18.46
CA LYS A 123 15.74 -17.67 -18.61
C LYS A 123 15.11 -18.51 -19.72
N PRO A 124 13.96 -19.20 -19.48
CA PRO A 124 13.27 -19.35 -18.21
C PRO A 124 13.99 -20.32 -17.25
N GLY A 125 13.57 -20.32 -15.97
CA GLY A 125 14.09 -21.19 -14.93
C GLY A 125 12.99 -21.64 -13.94
N HIS A 126 13.40 -22.07 -12.75
CA HIS A 126 12.52 -22.68 -11.73
C HIS A 126 12.31 -21.80 -10.49
N ILE A 127 12.95 -20.63 -10.42
CA ILE A 127 12.64 -19.60 -9.44
C ILE A 127 11.87 -18.47 -10.12
N PHE A 128 10.80 -17.99 -9.46
CA PHE A 128 9.89 -16.95 -9.94
C PHE A 128 10.12 -15.67 -9.16
N PRO A 129 10.96 -14.74 -9.64
CA PRO A 129 11.13 -13.47 -8.98
C PRO A 129 9.85 -12.64 -9.07
N LEU A 130 9.53 -11.92 -7.98
CA LEU A 130 8.39 -11.01 -7.90
C LEU A 130 8.92 -9.58 -7.69
N LYS A 131 8.49 -8.66 -8.54
CA LYS A 131 8.88 -7.24 -8.46
C LYS A 131 8.02 -6.51 -7.44
N ALA A 132 8.52 -6.34 -6.20
CA ALA A 132 7.78 -5.65 -5.14
C ALA A 132 7.53 -4.17 -5.47
N LYS A 133 6.40 -3.65 -5.02
CA LYS A 133 6.08 -2.22 -5.13
C LYS A 133 6.95 -1.40 -4.17
N ARG A 134 7.48 -0.26 -4.66
CA ARG A 134 8.14 0.73 -3.79
C ARG A 134 7.19 1.17 -2.68
N GLY A 135 7.69 1.19 -1.43
CA GLY A 135 6.88 1.52 -0.26
C GLY A 135 6.30 0.31 0.48
N GLY A 136 6.61 -0.92 0.04
CA GLY A 136 6.31 -2.15 0.77
C GLY A 136 4.82 -2.36 1.04
N VAL A 137 4.49 -2.98 2.19
CA VAL A 137 3.09 -3.27 2.58
C VAL A 137 2.24 -2.02 2.77
N LEU A 138 2.86 -0.86 3.01
CA LEU A 138 2.17 0.42 3.10
C LEU A 138 1.63 0.87 1.74
N ARG A 139 2.18 0.37 0.65
CA ARG A 139 1.73 0.64 -0.73
C ARG A 139 0.83 -0.45 -1.28
N ARG A 140 1.18 -1.72 -1.05
CA ARG A 140 0.40 -2.89 -1.46
C ARG A 140 0.45 -3.94 -0.35
N SER A 141 -0.70 -4.21 0.27
CA SER A 141 -0.85 -5.15 1.39
C SER A 141 -0.79 -6.62 0.93
N GLY A 142 0.29 -7.03 0.24
CA GLY A 142 0.50 -8.38 -0.27
C GLY A 142 1.72 -9.06 0.34
N HIS A 143 1.78 -10.41 0.24
CA HIS A 143 2.87 -11.24 0.74
C HIS A 143 4.23 -10.86 0.12
N THR A 144 4.24 -10.47 -1.16
CA THR A 144 5.44 -9.96 -1.86
C THR A 144 6.07 -8.79 -1.11
N GLU A 145 5.28 -7.79 -0.77
CA GLU A 145 5.72 -6.59 -0.06
C GLU A 145 6.03 -6.89 1.41
N ALA A 146 5.24 -7.77 2.05
CA ALA A 146 5.50 -8.22 3.41
C ALA A 146 6.88 -8.90 3.54
N THR A 147 7.24 -9.72 2.55
CA THR A 147 8.56 -10.38 2.51
C THR A 147 9.70 -9.37 2.47
N ILE A 148 9.59 -8.33 1.62
CA ILE A 148 10.60 -7.26 1.51
C ILE A 148 10.74 -6.50 2.83
N ASP A 149 9.60 -6.08 3.42
CA ASP A 149 9.62 -5.31 4.66
C ASP A 149 10.17 -6.11 5.84
N LEU A 150 9.78 -7.37 5.97
CA LEU A 150 10.28 -8.26 7.02
C LEU A 150 11.78 -8.52 6.88
N ALA A 151 12.29 -8.75 5.67
CA ALA A 151 13.73 -8.92 5.42
C ALA A 151 14.49 -7.64 5.82
N ARG A 152 14.02 -6.46 5.40
CA ARG A 152 14.60 -5.16 5.73
C ARG A 152 14.57 -4.88 7.24
N LEU A 153 13.46 -5.12 7.90
CA LEU A 153 13.32 -4.95 9.36
C LEU A 153 14.22 -5.90 10.14
N ALA A 154 14.50 -7.09 9.59
CA ALA A 154 15.47 -8.02 10.15
C ALA A 154 16.93 -7.63 9.90
N GLY A 155 17.20 -6.55 9.13
CA GLY A 155 18.54 -6.04 8.84
C GLY A 155 19.25 -6.72 7.67
N PHE A 156 18.50 -7.41 6.81
CA PHE A 156 18.99 -8.06 5.59
C PHE A 156 18.69 -7.20 4.34
N GLU A 157 19.23 -7.63 3.20
CA GLU A 157 18.85 -7.10 1.90
C GLU A 157 17.32 -7.21 1.74
N PRO A 158 16.65 -6.19 1.13
CA PRO A 158 15.20 -6.22 0.93
C PRO A 158 14.84 -7.20 -0.19
N ALA A 159 15.00 -8.48 0.12
CA ALA A 159 14.74 -9.63 -0.74
C ALA A 159 14.41 -10.85 0.12
N GLY A 160 13.56 -11.72 -0.35
CA GLY A 160 13.22 -12.92 0.40
C GLY A 160 12.74 -14.06 -0.46
N VAL A 161 12.19 -15.05 0.19
CA VAL A 161 11.51 -16.19 -0.41
C VAL A 161 10.16 -16.36 0.26
N LEU A 162 9.17 -16.71 -0.51
CA LEU A 162 7.84 -17.05 -0.05
C LEU A 162 7.29 -18.28 -0.79
N VAL A 163 6.34 -18.95 -0.18
CA VAL A 163 5.53 -20.01 -0.78
C VAL A 163 4.18 -20.08 -0.08
N GLU A 164 3.13 -20.18 -0.86
CA GLU A 164 1.77 -20.35 -0.35
C GLU A 164 1.62 -21.70 0.38
N ILE A 165 0.79 -21.74 1.43
CA ILE A 165 0.55 -22.92 2.24
C ILE A 165 -0.78 -23.56 1.84
N MET A 166 -0.69 -24.77 1.32
CA MET A 166 -1.83 -25.60 0.98
C MET A 166 -1.99 -26.78 1.94
N ASN A 167 -3.22 -27.21 2.15
CA ASN A 167 -3.58 -28.43 2.84
C ASN A 167 -3.13 -29.68 2.03
N GLU A 168 -3.19 -30.85 2.65
CA GLU A 168 -2.79 -32.10 1.99
C GLU A 168 -3.72 -32.51 0.83
N ASP A 169 -4.95 -32.03 0.85
CA ASP A 169 -5.93 -32.24 -0.23
C ASP A 169 -5.77 -31.24 -1.40
N GLY A 170 -4.81 -30.29 -1.30
CA GLY A 170 -4.55 -29.26 -2.31
C GLY A 170 -5.41 -28.00 -2.16
N SER A 171 -6.29 -27.89 -1.18
CA SER A 171 -7.00 -26.66 -0.86
C SER A 171 -6.08 -25.68 -0.15
N MET A 172 -6.38 -24.37 -0.21
CA MET A 172 -5.59 -23.37 0.51
C MET A 172 -5.82 -23.45 2.01
N ALA A 173 -4.73 -23.47 2.79
CA ALA A 173 -4.80 -23.41 4.24
C ALA A 173 -5.29 -22.02 4.69
N ARG A 174 -6.27 -21.99 5.58
CA ARG A 174 -6.83 -20.76 6.17
C ARG A 174 -6.34 -20.60 7.60
N LEU A 175 -6.72 -19.51 8.24
CA LEU A 175 -6.20 -19.16 9.58
C LEU A 175 -6.30 -20.30 10.63
N PRO A 176 -7.36 -21.12 10.70
CA PRO A 176 -7.40 -22.27 11.62
C PRO A 176 -6.28 -23.27 11.39
N GLU A 177 -6.12 -23.74 10.13
CA GLU A 177 -5.10 -24.71 9.73
C GLU A 177 -3.69 -24.13 9.87
N LEU A 178 -3.52 -22.84 9.52
CA LEU A 178 -2.23 -22.13 9.67
C LEU A 178 -1.78 -22.05 11.12
N ARG A 179 -2.70 -21.95 12.09
CA ARG A 179 -2.36 -22.00 13.53
C ARG A 179 -1.87 -23.38 13.95
N GLU A 180 -2.46 -24.45 13.41
CA GLU A 180 -2.00 -25.82 13.68
C GLU A 180 -0.59 -26.03 13.09
N ILE A 181 -0.35 -25.56 11.87
CA ILE A 181 0.94 -25.61 11.20
C ILE A 181 1.99 -24.81 11.97
N ALA A 182 1.67 -23.58 12.40
CA ALA A 182 2.54 -22.74 13.22
C ALA A 182 2.94 -23.45 14.52
N THR A 183 1.97 -24.06 15.21
CA THR A 183 2.21 -24.82 16.44
C THR A 183 3.08 -26.05 16.17
N LYS A 184 2.79 -26.81 15.10
CA LYS A 184 3.51 -28.03 14.73
C LYS A 184 4.99 -27.80 14.46
N PHE A 185 5.33 -26.67 13.85
CA PHE A 185 6.69 -26.35 13.44
C PHE A 185 7.37 -25.28 14.29
N ASP A 186 6.74 -24.83 15.37
CA ASP A 186 7.22 -23.74 16.24
C ASP A 186 7.56 -22.45 15.45
N LEU A 187 6.63 -22.03 14.57
CA LEU A 187 6.76 -20.85 13.73
C LEU A 187 5.87 -19.72 14.23
N LYS A 188 6.34 -18.50 14.08
CA LYS A 188 5.52 -17.30 14.34
C LYS A 188 4.50 -17.12 13.22
N LEU A 189 3.27 -16.78 13.64
CA LEU A 189 2.14 -16.50 12.76
C LEU A 189 1.69 -15.05 12.97
N ILE A 190 1.88 -14.21 11.95
CA ILE A 190 1.57 -12.78 11.95
C ILE A 190 0.63 -12.40 10.81
N SER A 191 0.04 -11.20 10.87
CA SER A 191 -0.77 -10.66 9.77
C SER A 191 -0.09 -9.48 9.08
N ILE A 192 -0.37 -9.31 7.78
CA ILE A 192 0.04 -8.09 7.04
C ILE A 192 -0.57 -6.84 7.68
N LYS A 193 -1.77 -6.92 8.20
CA LYS A 193 -2.44 -5.82 8.92
C LYS A 193 -1.64 -5.37 10.15
N ASP A 194 -1.12 -6.31 10.94
CA ASP A 194 -0.31 -5.99 12.11
C ASP A 194 1.06 -5.46 11.68
N LEU A 195 1.65 -5.97 10.58
CA LEU A 195 2.89 -5.45 10.02
C LEU A 195 2.73 -3.99 9.56
N ILE A 196 1.64 -3.66 8.88
CA ILE A 196 1.30 -2.27 8.51
C ILE A 196 1.23 -1.40 9.77
N SER A 197 0.50 -1.83 10.80
CA SER A 197 0.37 -1.09 12.05
C SER A 197 1.71 -0.89 12.76
N TYR A 198 2.57 -1.89 12.75
CA TYR A 198 3.93 -1.84 13.28
C TYR A 198 4.78 -0.80 12.53
N LEU A 199 4.85 -0.86 11.21
CA LEU A 199 5.61 0.09 10.39
C LEU A 199 5.15 1.53 10.61
N LEU A 200 3.85 1.77 10.66
CA LEU A 200 3.29 3.10 10.91
C LEU A 200 3.60 3.65 12.30
N SER A 201 3.88 2.78 13.27
CA SER A 201 4.25 3.17 14.64
C SER A 201 5.75 3.35 14.83
N THR A 202 6.58 2.70 14.00
CA THR A 202 8.05 2.63 14.16
C THR A 202 8.82 3.41 13.10
N GLU A 203 8.24 3.63 11.92
CA GLU A 203 8.91 4.33 10.83
C GLU A 203 8.35 5.73 10.60
N THR A 204 9.24 6.68 10.34
CA THR A 204 8.87 8.03 9.91
C THR A 204 8.85 8.08 8.39
N LEU A 205 7.65 8.12 7.80
CA LEU A 205 7.45 8.19 6.35
C LEU A 205 7.48 9.61 5.80
N ILE A 206 7.57 10.60 6.68
CA ILE A 206 7.46 12.01 6.34
C ILE A 206 8.61 12.81 6.92
N GLU A 207 9.06 13.80 6.19
CA GLU A 207 10.01 14.83 6.61
C GLU A 207 9.28 16.18 6.56
N GLU A 208 9.23 16.88 7.71
CA GLU A 208 8.70 18.23 7.74
C GLU A 208 9.68 19.19 7.04
N GLY A 209 9.19 19.91 6.06
CA GLY A 209 9.94 20.91 5.30
C GLY A 209 9.69 22.32 5.81
N VAL A 210 9.55 23.26 4.86
CA VAL A 210 9.39 24.69 5.16
C VAL A 210 7.98 25.02 5.64
N LYS A 211 7.89 26.07 6.47
CA LYS A 211 6.63 26.71 6.90
C LYS A 211 6.60 28.13 6.37
N VAL A 212 5.47 28.51 5.79
CA VAL A 212 5.27 29.87 5.27
C VAL A 212 3.86 30.37 5.56
N GLN A 213 3.72 31.68 5.69
CA GLN A 213 2.41 32.31 5.76
C GLN A 213 1.78 32.33 4.37
N MET A 214 0.56 31.81 4.26
CA MET A 214 -0.16 31.67 3.01
C MET A 214 -1.50 32.43 3.06
N PRO A 215 -1.52 33.71 2.70
CA PRO A 215 -2.77 34.42 2.49
C PRO A 215 -3.47 33.89 1.23
N THR A 216 -4.73 33.52 1.38
CA THR A 216 -5.55 33.02 0.28
C THR A 216 -6.87 33.78 0.17
N LYS A 217 -7.60 33.61 -0.93
CA LYS A 217 -8.95 34.13 -1.10
C LYS A 217 -9.94 33.63 -0.02
N TYR A 218 -9.64 32.49 0.62
CA TYR A 218 -10.52 31.81 1.54
C TYR A 218 -10.06 31.89 3.01
N GLY A 219 -8.98 32.59 3.28
CA GLY A 219 -8.44 32.80 4.61
C GLY A 219 -6.91 32.84 4.62
N ASN A 220 -6.37 33.14 5.82
CA ASN A 220 -4.93 33.16 6.06
C ASN A 220 -4.51 31.92 6.84
N PHE A 221 -3.58 31.16 6.29
CA PHE A 221 -3.10 29.89 6.83
C PHE A 221 -1.58 29.88 6.99
N GLU A 222 -1.06 29.07 7.89
CA GLU A 222 0.31 28.62 7.85
C GLU A 222 0.36 27.36 6.94
N LEU A 223 1.10 27.45 5.85
CA LEU A 223 1.34 26.30 4.98
C LEU A 223 2.62 25.59 5.40
N ILE A 224 2.51 24.29 5.67
CA ILE A 224 3.61 23.42 6.05
C ILE A 224 3.77 22.36 4.96
N ALA A 225 4.97 22.26 4.38
CA ALA A 225 5.27 21.23 3.41
C ALA A 225 5.78 19.95 4.11
N PHE A 226 5.33 18.78 3.66
CA PHE A 226 5.80 17.48 4.11
C PHE A 226 6.28 16.67 2.90
N LYS A 227 7.52 16.21 2.96
CA LYS A 227 8.08 15.31 1.96
C LYS A 227 7.85 13.88 2.39
N GLN A 228 7.27 13.07 1.53
CA GLN A 228 7.20 11.62 1.72
C GLN A 228 8.56 10.99 1.41
N VAL A 229 9.14 10.29 2.36
CA VAL A 229 10.54 9.82 2.28
C VAL A 229 10.75 8.80 1.15
N ASN A 230 9.82 7.88 0.97
CA ASN A 230 9.94 6.77 0.02
C ASN A 230 9.58 7.11 -1.43
N SER A 231 8.77 8.16 -1.68
CA SER A 231 8.37 8.57 -3.04
C SER A 231 8.92 9.93 -3.45
N GLY A 232 9.36 10.75 -2.49
CA GLY A 232 9.74 12.16 -2.71
C GLY A 232 8.57 13.10 -2.97
N GLU A 233 7.32 12.62 -2.93
CA GLU A 233 6.13 13.44 -3.09
C GLU A 233 5.99 14.48 -1.99
N ILE A 234 5.47 15.64 -2.34
CA ILE A 234 5.23 16.75 -1.40
C ILE A 234 3.75 16.84 -1.09
N HIS A 235 3.41 16.72 0.18
CA HIS A 235 2.09 16.98 0.72
C HIS A 235 2.08 18.32 1.45
N MET A 236 0.92 18.96 1.57
CA MET A 236 0.80 20.29 2.17
C MET A 236 -0.26 20.29 3.28
N ALA A 237 0.07 20.91 4.40
CA ALA A 237 -0.88 21.16 5.46
C ALA A 237 -1.11 22.67 5.59
N LEU A 238 -2.37 23.12 5.40
CA LEU A 238 -2.78 24.50 5.66
C LEU A 238 -3.38 24.53 7.06
N LYS A 239 -2.62 25.08 8.00
CA LYS A 239 -2.94 25.16 9.42
C LYS A 239 -3.53 26.52 9.75
N LYS A 240 -4.56 26.53 10.59
CA LYS A 240 -5.13 27.74 11.20
C LYS A 240 -5.21 27.56 12.69
N GLY A 241 -4.73 28.54 13.45
CA GLY A 241 -4.76 28.50 14.93
C GLY A 241 -3.86 27.43 15.55
N GLU A 242 -3.99 27.25 16.86
CA GLU A 242 -3.24 26.28 17.65
C GLU A 242 -4.18 25.37 18.42
N TRP A 243 -3.72 24.16 18.75
CA TRP A 243 -4.46 23.18 19.53
C TRP A 243 -3.56 22.45 20.52
N GLU A 244 -4.16 21.97 21.60
CA GLU A 244 -3.48 21.14 22.57
C GLU A 244 -3.52 19.65 22.17
N LYS A 245 -2.60 18.86 22.71
CA LYS A 245 -2.56 17.41 22.48
C LYS A 245 -3.85 16.75 22.98
N GLY A 246 -4.54 16.04 22.11
CA GLY A 246 -5.79 15.35 22.43
C GLY A 246 -7.06 16.21 22.30
N GLU A 247 -6.92 17.47 21.93
CA GLU A 247 -8.05 18.33 21.58
C GLU A 247 -8.65 17.89 20.23
N PRO A 248 -9.99 17.86 20.07
CA PRO A 248 -10.62 17.61 18.77
C PRO A 248 -10.37 18.77 17.80
N VAL A 249 -9.78 18.47 16.63
CA VAL A 249 -9.44 19.47 15.62
C VAL A 249 -10.31 19.27 14.38
N LEU A 250 -10.79 20.38 13.79
CA LEU A 250 -11.50 20.38 12.52
C LEU A 250 -10.50 20.10 11.39
N VAL A 251 -10.67 18.96 10.69
CA VAL A 251 -9.71 18.48 9.68
C VAL A 251 -10.40 18.10 8.39
N ARG A 252 -9.86 18.59 7.26
CA ARG A 252 -10.14 18.06 5.93
C ARG A 252 -8.90 17.37 5.38
N VAL A 253 -9.00 16.07 5.08
CA VAL A 253 -8.01 15.39 4.24
C VAL A 253 -8.49 15.45 2.80
N HIS A 254 -7.81 16.24 1.98
CA HIS A 254 -8.14 16.49 0.58
C HIS A 254 -7.10 15.85 -0.33
N SER A 255 -7.51 14.97 -1.24
CA SER A 255 -6.63 14.43 -2.28
C SER A 255 -6.63 15.36 -3.47
N SER A 256 -5.45 15.68 -4.01
CA SER A 256 -5.29 16.59 -5.14
C SER A 256 -6.16 16.21 -6.34
N CYS A 257 -6.67 17.22 -7.00
CA CYS A 257 -7.47 17.11 -8.20
C CYS A 257 -7.16 18.29 -9.13
N VAL A 258 -6.11 18.18 -9.94
CA VAL A 258 -5.68 19.25 -10.86
C VAL A 258 -6.83 19.82 -11.67
N THR A 259 -7.69 18.95 -12.19
CA THR A 259 -8.84 19.40 -13.00
C THR A 259 -9.88 20.18 -12.19
N GLY A 260 -10.18 19.77 -10.95
CA GLY A 260 -11.15 20.45 -10.10
C GLY A 260 -10.57 21.62 -9.32
N ASP A 261 -9.39 21.43 -8.69
CA ASP A 261 -8.81 22.40 -7.78
C ASP A 261 -8.16 23.59 -8.50
N ILE A 262 -7.57 23.35 -9.68
CA ILE A 262 -6.81 24.36 -10.44
C ILE A 262 -7.59 24.81 -11.68
N LEU A 263 -8.12 23.87 -12.47
CA LEU A 263 -8.80 24.21 -13.73
C LEU A 263 -10.30 24.48 -13.54
N HIS A 264 -10.83 24.34 -12.31
CA HIS A 264 -12.25 24.54 -11.98
C HIS A 264 -13.20 23.75 -12.86
N SER A 265 -12.84 22.51 -13.18
CA SER A 265 -13.66 21.61 -14.00
C SER A 265 -15.01 21.33 -13.34
N LEU A 266 -16.07 21.45 -14.10
CA LEU A 266 -17.43 21.14 -13.68
C LEU A 266 -17.73 19.64 -13.60
N ARG A 267 -16.80 18.76 -14.03
CA ARG A 267 -16.96 17.29 -13.99
C ARG A 267 -16.93 16.70 -12.59
N CYS A 268 -16.41 17.41 -11.59
CA CYS A 268 -16.34 16.98 -10.20
C CYS A 268 -16.63 18.12 -9.24
N ASP A 269 -16.74 17.81 -7.96
CA ASP A 269 -16.98 18.74 -6.86
C ASP A 269 -15.72 19.04 -6.03
N CYS A 270 -14.51 18.62 -6.49
CA CYS A 270 -13.29 18.67 -5.69
C CYS A 270 -12.88 20.09 -5.30
N GLY A 271 -12.77 20.99 -6.27
CA GLY A 271 -12.38 22.39 -6.01
C GLY A 271 -13.36 23.11 -5.08
N GLU A 272 -14.67 22.92 -5.30
CA GLU A 272 -15.70 23.51 -4.44
C GLU A 272 -15.60 22.96 -3.01
N GLN A 273 -15.36 21.65 -2.83
CA GLN A 273 -15.13 21.05 -1.52
C GLN A 273 -13.87 21.60 -0.85
N LEU A 274 -12.79 21.80 -1.58
CA LEU A 274 -11.57 22.41 -1.04
C LEU A 274 -11.84 23.82 -0.52
N HIS A 275 -12.46 24.65 -1.36
CA HIS A 275 -12.78 26.03 -1.02
C HIS A 275 -13.74 26.13 0.19
N ALA A 276 -14.80 25.32 0.21
CA ALA A 276 -15.73 25.30 1.33
C ALA A 276 -15.05 24.82 2.62
N ALA A 277 -14.19 23.80 2.56
CA ALA A 277 -13.44 23.35 3.73
C ALA A 277 -12.48 24.41 4.25
N MET A 278 -11.79 25.16 3.39
CA MET A 278 -10.94 26.29 3.78
C MET A 278 -11.75 27.39 4.48
N GLN A 279 -12.93 27.74 3.96
CA GLN A 279 -13.82 28.71 4.59
C GLN A 279 -14.35 28.22 5.96
N MET A 280 -14.67 26.92 6.09
CA MET A 280 -15.09 26.34 7.37
C MET A 280 -13.98 26.46 8.42
N VAL A 281 -12.74 26.12 8.08
CA VAL A 281 -11.58 26.24 8.97
C VAL A 281 -11.27 27.69 9.30
N GLU A 282 -11.37 28.62 8.34
CA GLU A 282 -11.20 30.06 8.59
C GLU A 282 -12.26 30.59 9.55
N LYS A 283 -13.52 30.21 9.37
CA LYS A 283 -14.64 30.62 10.24
C LYS A 283 -14.52 30.04 11.66
N GLU A 284 -14.07 28.80 11.78
CA GLU A 284 -13.81 28.16 13.08
C GLU A 284 -12.63 28.84 13.81
N GLY A 285 -11.70 29.43 13.06
CA GLY A 285 -10.47 30.04 13.60
C GLY A 285 -9.40 29.03 13.99
N LYS A 286 -9.68 27.72 13.90
CA LYS A 286 -8.81 26.60 14.27
C LYS A 286 -9.11 25.39 13.41
N GLY A 287 -8.06 24.78 12.81
CA GLY A 287 -8.22 23.55 12.05
C GLY A 287 -7.14 23.36 11.00
N LEU A 288 -7.29 22.31 10.21
CA LEU A 288 -6.31 21.86 9.23
C LEU A 288 -6.95 21.40 7.92
N ILE A 289 -6.41 21.88 6.81
CA ILE A 289 -6.61 21.25 5.49
C ILE A 289 -5.33 20.47 5.16
N LEU A 290 -5.39 19.16 5.15
CA LEU A 290 -4.30 18.32 4.69
C LEU A 290 -4.50 18.00 3.20
N TYR A 291 -3.70 18.66 2.35
CA TYR A 291 -3.73 18.49 0.91
C TYR A 291 -2.72 17.41 0.50
N MET A 292 -3.24 16.25 0.14
CA MET A 292 -2.45 15.08 -0.23
C MET A 292 -2.23 15.05 -1.74
N ASN A 293 -0.98 14.93 -2.17
CA ASN A 293 -0.64 14.77 -3.59
C ASN A 293 -0.93 13.33 -4.04
N GLN A 294 -2.21 13.02 -4.25
CA GLN A 294 -2.72 11.69 -4.62
C GLN A 294 -3.80 11.84 -5.70
N GLU A 295 -3.38 12.35 -6.86
CA GLU A 295 -4.27 12.64 -8.00
C GLU A 295 -5.06 11.40 -8.45
N GLY A 296 -6.34 11.62 -8.80
CA GLY A 296 -7.20 10.57 -9.33
C GLY A 296 -7.45 9.42 -8.33
N ARG A 297 -7.44 9.69 -7.02
CA ARG A 297 -7.47 8.67 -5.95
C ARG A 297 -6.26 7.73 -5.96
N GLY A 298 -5.07 8.25 -6.32
CA GLY A 298 -3.82 7.52 -6.35
C GLY A 298 -3.42 6.93 -7.71
N ILE A 299 -4.29 6.99 -8.73
CA ILE A 299 -3.97 6.48 -10.08
C ILE A 299 -3.16 7.46 -10.94
N GLY A 300 -3.00 8.70 -10.48
CA GLY A 300 -2.29 9.77 -11.19
C GLY A 300 -3.12 10.47 -12.26
N LEU A 301 -2.62 11.64 -12.70
CA LEU A 301 -3.35 12.51 -13.63
C LEU A 301 -3.59 11.85 -15.00
N MET A 302 -2.59 11.19 -15.57
CA MET A 302 -2.73 10.57 -16.90
C MET A 302 -3.82 9.50 -16.93
N ASN A 303 -3.85 8.62 -15.94
CA ASN A 303 -4.87 7.56 -15.90
C ASN A 303 -6.25 8.12 -15.56
N LYS A 304 -6.34 9.18 -14.75
CA LYS A 304 -7.59 9.93 -14.56
C LYS A 304 -8.13 10.50 -15.86
N LEU A 305 -7.27 11.06 -16.73
CA LEU A 305 -7.70 11.55 -18.05
C LEU A 305 -8.15 10.42 -18.97
N LYS A 306 -7.48 9.25 -18.93
CA LYS A 306 -7.97 8.04 -19.63
C LYS A 306 -9.34 7.61 -19.12
N ALA A 307 -9.55 7.61 -17.78
CA ALA A 307 -10.86 7.31 -17.19
C ALA A 307 -11.94 8.32 -17.65
N TYR A 308 -11.60 9.60 -17.79
CA TYR A 308 -12.51 10.59 -18.38
C TYR A 308 -12.90 10.24 -19.82
N LYS A 309 -11.96 9.72 -20.62
CA LYS A 309 -12.26 9.28 -22.00
C LYS A 309 -13.24 8.11 -22.00
N LEU A 310 -13.01 7.11 -21.16
CA LEU A 310 -13.93 5.99 -21.01
C LEU A 310 -15.32 6.41 -20.49
N GLN A 311 -15.40 7.42 -19.64
CA GLN A 311 -16.67 8.00 -19.19
C GLN A 311 -17.43 8.72 -20.33
N GLU A 312 -16.72 9.35 -21.27
CA GLU A 312 -17.34 9.92 -22.50
C GLU A 312 -17.91 8.83 -23.42
N GLU A 313 -17.39 7.60 -23.31
CA GLU A 313 -17.85 6.41 -24.01
C GLU A 313 -18.99 5.66 -23.27
N GLY A 314 -19.41 6.17 -22.09
CA GLY A 314 -20.60 5.70 -21.37
C GLY A 314 -20.34 4.92 -20.07
N LEU A 315 -19.08 4.65 -19.69
CA LEU A 315 -18.78 4.04 -18.40
C LEU A 315 -18.95 5.04 -17.25
N ASP A 316 -19.22 4.55 -16.05
CA ASP A 316 -19.14 5.40 -14.87
C ASP A 316 -17.71 5.43 -14.29
N THR A 317 -17.49 6.24 -13.23
CA THR A 317 -16.16 6.42 -12.63
C THR A 317 -15.56 5.12 -12.08
N VAL A 318 -16.38 4.22 -11.54
CA VAL A 318 -15.93 2.95 -10.98
C VAL A 318 -15.57 1.97 -12.10
N GLU A 319 -16.45 1.85 -13.08
CA GLU A 319 -16.23 1.00 -14.25
C GLU A 319 -15.00 1.42 -15.05
N ALA A 320 -14.83 2.74 -15.28
CA ALA A 320 -13.66 3.28 -15.97
C ALA A 320 -12.34 2.99 -15.24
N ASN A 321 -12.33 3.03 -13.90
CA ASN A 321 -11.14 2.67 -13.13
C ASN A 321 -10.82 1.17 -13.19
N LEU A 322 -11.85 0.32 -13.10
CA LEU A 322 -11.70 -1.13 -13.21
C LEU A 322 -11.21 -1.54 -14.60
N GLU A 323 -11.72 -0.91 -15.65
CA GLU A 323 -11.28 -1.15 -17.04
C GLU A 323 -9.80 -0.78 -17.24
N LEU A 324 -9.32 0.23 -16.52
CA LEU A 324 -7.90 0.62 -16.51
C LEU A 324 -7.04 -0.22 -15.56
N GLY A 325 -7.60 -1.25 -14.92
CA GLY A 325 -6.89 -2.15 -14.01
C GLY A 325 -6.63 -1.58 -12.61
N PHE A 326 -7.35 -0.53 -12.19
CA PHE A 326 -7.21 0.07 -10.87
C PHE A 326 -8.37 -0.30 -9.94
N LYS A 327 -8.09 -0.36 -8.64
CA LYS A 327 -9.15 -0.43 -7.62
C LYS A 327 -9.95 0.87 -7.57
N MET A 328 -11.10 0.81 -6.91
CA MET A 328 -11.94 1.99 -6.69
C MET A 328 -11.25 3.11 -5.90
N ASP A 329 -10.27 2.76 -5.06
CA ASP A 329 -9.50 3.68 -4.21
C ASP A 329 -8.08 3.14 -3.99
N GLU A 330 -7.07 3.81 -4.56
CA GLU A 330 -5.64 3.49 -4.45
C GLU A 330 -4.90 4.49 -3.53
N ARG A 331 -5.63 5.27 -2.71
CA ARG A 331 -5.01 6.27 -1.84
C ARG A 331 -4.28 5.62 -0.67
N ASP A 332 -3.14 6.21 -0.34
CA ASP A 332 -2.40 5.93 0.89
C ASP A 332 -2.93 6.83 2.01
N TYR A 333 -3.53 6.22 3.03
CA TYR A 333 -4.01 6.93 4.22
C TYR A 333 -2.96 7.02 5.33
N GLY A 334 -1.93 6.19 5.28
CA GLY A 334 -0.87 6.10 6.30
C GLY A 334 -0.03 7.37 6.39
N VAL A 335 0.41 7.89 5.25
CA VAL A 335 1.16 9.15 5.18
C VAL A 335 0.34 10.31 5.73
N GLY A 336 -0.93 10.41 5.35
CA GLY A 336 -1.83 11.42 5.88
C GLY A 336 -2.02 11.32 7.39
N ALA A 337 -2.15 10.10 7.91
CA ALA A 337 -2.26 9.86 9.34
C ALA A 337 -0.98 10.24 10.09
N GLN A 338 0.20 9.95 9.55
CA GLN A 338 1.47 10.37 10.16
C GLN A 338 1.62 11.89 10.18
N ILE A 339 1.24 12.60 9.12
CA ILE A 339 1.25 14.07 9.11
C ILE A 339 0.33 14.62 10.23
N LEU A 340 -0.88 14.09 10.36
CA LEU A 340 -1.80 14.51 11.43
C LEU A 340 -1.22 14.27 12.83
N ARG A 341 -0.63 13.11 13.08
CA ARG A 341 0.03 12.79 14.35
C ARG A 341 1.25 13.68 14.61
N HIS A 342 2.06 13.96 13.59
CA HIS A 342 3.21 14.86 13.68
C HIS A 342 2.76 16.27 14.10
N LEU A 343 1.60 16.71 13.63
CA LEU A 343 0.97 17.97 14.01
C LEU A 343 0.18 17.89 15.35
N ASN A 344 0.41 16.83 16.15
CA ASN A 344 -0.28 16.59 17.44
C ASN A 344 -1.79 16.42 17.37
N ILE A 345 -2.33 16.03 16.19
CA ILE A 345 -3.75 15.74 16.02
C ILE A 345 -3.97 14.25 16.23
N SER A 346 -4.74 13.89 17.27
CA SER A 346 -5.17 12.51 17.56
C SER A 346 -6.68 12.34 17.50
N LYS A 347 -7.45 13.42 17.72
CA LYS A 347 -8.90 13.46 17.63
C LYS A 347 -9.35 14.39 16.54
N LEU A 348 -10.21 13.89 15.64
CA LEU A 348 -10.63 14.60 14.45
C LEU A 348 -12.13 14.89 14.46
N ARG A 349 -12.49 16.14 14.23
CA ARG A 349 -13.76 16.54 13.66
C ARG A 349 -13.57 16.53 12.13
N LEU A 350 -13.92 15.42 11.49
CA LEU A 350 -13.51 15.16 10.11
C LEU A 350 -14.53 15.72 9.11
N ILE A 351 -14.11 16.68 8.29
CA ILE A 351 -14.92 17.23 7.18
C ILE A 351 -14.95 16.20 6.05
N THR A 352 -16.02 15.42 5.97
CA THR A 352 -16.17 14.38 4.93
C THR A 352 -17.62 13.91 4.81
N ASN A 353 -17.99 13.50 3.58
CA ASN A 353 -19.23 12.78 3.29
C ASN A 353 -18.95 11.29 3.00
N ASN A 354 -17.70 10.81 3.16
CA ASN A 354 -17.31 9.44 2.86
C ASN A 354 -17.13 8.63 4.16
N PRO A 355 -18.03 7.70 4.50
CA PRO A 355 -17.92 6.90 5.71
C PRO A 355 -16.68 5.98 5.72
N ARG A 356 -16.19 5.54 4.54
CA ARG A 356 -14.99 4.70 4.44
C ARG A 356 -13.71 5.42 4.88
N LYS A 357 -13.64 6.75 4.76
CA LYS A 357 -12.50 7.53 5.29
C LYS A 357 -12.32 7.40 6.80
N ARG A 358 -13.40 7.18 7.54
CA ARG A 358 -13.35 6.97 9.00
C ARG A 358 -12.62 5.67 9.34
N ALA A 359 -12.99 4.57 8.69
CA ALA A 359 -12.38 3.27 8.92
C ALA A 359 -10.88 3.27 8.57
N GLY A 360 -10.51 3.95 7.47
CA GLY A 360 -9.11 4.08 7.04
C GLY A 360 -8.22 4.81 8.04
N LEU A 361 -8.73 5.80 8.78
CA LEU A 361 -7.92 6.60 9.72
C LEU A 361 -7.83 5.98 11.12
N SER A 362 -8.85 5.25 11.59
CA SER A 362 -8.87 4.66 12.93
C SER A 362 -7.78 3.59 13.13
N GLY A 363 -7.39 2.88 12.08
CA GLY A 363 -6.28 1.91 12.13
C GLY A 363 -4.91 2.51 12.45
N TYR A 364 -4.77 3.85 12.34
CA TYR A 364 -3.52 4.59 12.55
C TYR A 364 -3.44 5.35 13.88
N GLY A 365 -4.28 5.00 14.85
CA GLY A 365 -4.32 5.66 16.17
C GLY A 365 -4.90 7.08 16.13
N LEU A 366 -5.77 7.35 15.15
CA LEU A 366 -6.57 8.57 15.04
C LEU A 366 -8.03 8.25 15.38
N GLU A 367 -8.63 9.08 16.23
CA GLU A 367 -10.03 8.97 16.65
C GLU A 367 -10.88 10.00 15.90
N VAL A 368 -11.84 9.54 15.09
CA VAL A 368 -12.83 10.44 14.48
C VAL A 368 -13.99 10.61 15.44
N VAL A 369 -14.00 11.72 16.18
CA VAL A 369 -15.01 12.02 17.18
C VAL A 369 -16.28 12.64 16.60
N GLU A 370 -16.18 13.31 15.45
CA GLU A 370 -17.29 13.94 14.76
C GLU A 370 -17.14 13.88 13.26
N ASN A 371 -18.24 13.66 12.55
CA ASN A 371 -18.31 13.77 11.09
C ASN A 371 -18.96 15.10 10.74
N VAL A 372 -18.20 15.99 10.12
CA VAL A 372 -18.68 17.31 9.71
C VAL A 372 -19.03 17.23 8.22
N PRO A 373 -20.31 17.35 7.85
CA PRO A 373 -20.71 17.24 6.44
C PRO A 373 -20.22 18.44 5.64
N ILE A 374 -20.01 18.21 4.35
CA ILE A 374 -19.69 19.27 3.37
C ILE A 374 -20.61 19.10 2.17
N GLU A 375 -21.57 19.98 2.04
CA GLU A 375 -22.57 19.93 0.98
C GLU A 375 -22.15 20.81 -0.18
N ILE A 376 -22.13 20.22 -1.37
CA ILE A 376 -21.91 20.91 -2.64
C ILE A 376 -23.13 20.61 -3.53
N HIS A 377 -23.74 21.63 -4.06
CA HIS A 377 -24.87 21.47 -4.95
C HIS A 377 -24.43 20.86 -6.30
N PRO A 378 -25.18 19.89 -6.82
CA PRO A 378 -24.87 19.30 -8.13
C PRO A 378 -25.04 20.34 -9.25
N ASN A 379 -24.28 20.16 -10.32
CA ASN A 379 -24.44 20.87 -11.56
C ASN A 379 -24.73 19.87 -12.71
N PRO A 380 -25.19 20.30 -13.89
CA PRO A 380 -25.54 19.39 -14.98
C PRO A 380 -24.40 18.48 -15.47
N HIS A 381 -23.14 18.84 -15.21
CA HIS A 381 -21.96 18.10 -15.65
C HIS A 381 -21.46 17.10 -14.61
N ASN A 382 -21.74 17.28 -13.30
CA ASN A 382 -21.25 16.39 -12.23
C ASN A 382 -22.36 15.55 -11.57
N GLU A 383 -23.62 15.69 -11.96
CA GLU A 383 -24.74 14.99 -11.33
C GLU A 383 -24.54 13.46 -11.37
N ASN A 384 -24.19 12.91 -12.53
CA ASN A 384 -23.90 11.48 -12.66
C ASN A 384 -22.71 11.03 -11.80
N TYR A 385 -21.65 11.84 -11.71
CA TYR A 385 -20.52 11.58 -10.85
C TYR A 385 -20.91 11.56 -9.36
N LEU A 386 -21.75 12.50 -8.93
CA LEU A 386 -22.24 12.55 -7.54
C LEU A 386 -23.19 11.38 -7.24
N ARG A 387 -24.05 10.99 -8.19
CA ARG A 387 -24.88 9.77 -8.07
C ARG A 387 -24.01 8.52 -7.92
N THR A 388 -22.96 8.34 -8.73
CA THR A 388 -22.01 7.23 -8.59
C THR A 388 -21.32 7.23 -7.22
N LYS A 389 -20.94 8.41 -6.69
CA LYS A 389 -20.41 8.54 -5.33
C LYS A 389 -21.41 8.04 -4.27
N ARG A 390 -22.67 8.41 -4.37
CA ARG A 390 -23.72 7.96 -3.46
C ARG A 390 -23.99 6.47 -3.59
N ASP A 391 -24.28 6.01 -4.80
CA ASP A 391 -24.86 4.68 -5.04
C ASP A 391 -23.80 3.56 -5.01
N LYS A 392 -22.61 3.79 -5.57
CA LYS A 392 -21.55 2.78 -5.66
C LYS A 392 -20.45 2.95 -4.58
N LEU A 393 -20.23 4.16 -4.08
CA LEU A 393 -19.16 4.44 -3.10
C LEU A 393 -19.69 4.74 -1.69
N GLY A 394 -21.02 4.77 -1.50
CA GLY A 394 -21.66 4.92 -0.19
C GLY A 394 -21.46 6.30 0.44
N HIS A 395 -21.27 7.36 -0.36
CA HIS A 395 -21.19 8.72 0.13
C HIS A 395 -22.52 9.25 0.65
N ASP A 396 -22.48 9.97 1.74
CA ASP A 396 -23.62 10.61 2.37
C ASP A 396 -23.89 11.99 1.74
N ILE A 397 -24.41 12.00 0.51
CA ILE A 397 -24.67 13.19 -0.31
C ILE A 397 -26.00 13.05 -1.05
N LEU A 398 -26.55 14.17 -1.55
CA LEU A 398 -27.83 14.21 -2.29
C LEU A 398 -29.00 13.65 -1.47
N LYS A 399 -29.02 13.92 -0.17
CA LYS A 399 -30.21 13.72 0.65
C LYS A 399 -31.16 14.90 0.36
N GLY A 400 -32.10 14.67 -0.59
CA GLY A 400 -33.19 15.59 -0.91
C GLY A 400 -34.22 15.62 0.17
#